data_f951bed536f49270b94ac2362a319701
#
_entry.id   f951bed536f49270b94ac2362a319701
#
_cell.length_a   1.000
_cell.length_b   1.000
_cell.length_c   1.000
_cell.angle_alpha   90.00
_cell.angle_beta   90.00
_cell.angle_gamma   90.00
#
_symmetry.space_group_name_H-M   'P 1'
#
loop_
_entity.id
_entity.type
_entity.pdbx_description
1 polymer ?
#
loop_
_entity_poly.entity_id
_entity_poly.type
_entity_poly.pdbx_seq_one_letter_code
_entity_poly.pdbx_strand_id
1 'polypeptide(L)'
;MPKTEREYRQDIVDVGRMVWQKGWVAANDGNISIRLDQDRVLCTPTQVCKGMMQPDDMIVCDMKGNKISGTRERTSEILMHLTVYNLRPDIRSVLHAHPPVATGYAAAGRSLNLALLPEVVIGLGCVPLAAYGLPGTPELTDPLLPLIPKYEALLMGNHGAVCYGEDVYKAFFRMETVEHFARISLVTELLGGAQVLPKQEVTKLLEARTRYGIRTRAGLEFGCPLAAEELGQERFQVTREEIIAMVYEAMCAQK
;
A
#
# COMPACT_ATOMS: atom_id res chain seq x y z
N MET A 1 -2.05 -24.24 -16.59
CA MET A 1 -1.87 -23.48 -17.85
C MET A 1 -1.91 -22.00 -17.52
N PRO A 2 -1.16 -21.12 -18.19
CA PRO A 2 -1.34 -19.68 -18.02
C PRO A 2 -2.77 -19.29 -18.43
N LYS A 3 -3.36 -18.32 -17.71
CA LYS A 3 -4.68 -17.78 -18.03
C LYS A 3 -4.68 -17.09 -19.40
N THR A 4 -5.80 -17.11 -20.08
CA THR A 4 -6.04 -16.34 -21.29
C THR A 4 -6.21 -14.84 -20.96
N GLU A 5 -6.03 -13.96 -21.95
CA GLU A 5 -6.27 -12.52 -21.75
C GLU A 5 -7.71 -12.23 -21.29
N ARG A 6 -8.69 -13.00 -21.78
CA ARG A 6 -10.10 -12.87 -21.36
C ARG A 6 -10.30 -13.18 -19.89
N GLU A 7 -9.63 -14.22 -19.38
CA GLU A 7 -9.67 -14.55 -17.94
C GLU A 7 -9.01 -13.45 -17.10
N TYR A 8 -7.89 -12.88 -17.55
CA TYR A 8 -7.28 -11.75 -16.86
C TYR A 8 -8.16 -10.49 -16.85
N ARG A 9 -8.90 -10.22 -17.93
CA ARG A 9 -9.90 -9.14 -17.98
C ARG A 9 -10.98 -9.36 -16.94
N GLN A 10 -11.49 -10.58 -16.82
CA GLN A 10 -12.47 -10.94 -15.79
C GLN A 10 -11.90 -10.81 -14.38
N ASP A 11 -10.69 -11.26 -14.12
CA ASP A 11 -10.01 -11.10 -12.83
C ASP A 11 -9.94 -9.62 -12.40
N ILE A 12 -9.61 -8.71 -13.33
CA ILE A 12 -9.59 -7.25 -13.04
C ILE A 12 -11.00 -6.75 -12.69
N VAL A 13 -12.02 -7.18 -13.40
CA VAL A 13 -13.41 -6.81 -13.11
C VAL A 13 -13.83 -7.30 -11.73
N ASP A 14 -13.52 -8.54 -11.39
CA ASP A 14 -13.89 -9.14 -10.11
C ASP A 14 -13.19 -8.43 -8.95
N VAL A 15 -11.88 -8.19 -9.05
CA VAL A 15 -11.14 -7.43 -8.04
C VAL A 15 -11.60 -5.97 -7.99
N GLY A 16 -11.90 -5.34 -9.14
CA GLY A 16 -12.47 -4.00 -9.20
C GLY A 16 -13.79 -3.89 -8.43
N ARG A 17 -14.66 -4.89 -8.58
CA ARG A 17 -15.91 -4.97 -7.81
C ARG A 17 -15.66 -5.16 -6.32
N MET A 18 -14.68 -6.01 -5.94
CA MET A 18 -14.34 -6.25 -4.54
C MET A 18 -13.81 -4.97 -3.86
N VAL A 19 -12.91 -4.21 -4.48
CA VAL A 19 -12.40 -2.95 -3.90
C VAL A 19 -13.49 -1.88 -3.80
N TRP A 20 -14.42 -1.84 -4.77
CA TRP A 20 -15.56 -0.94 -4.74
C TRP A 20 -16.53 -1.30 -3.60
N GLN A 21 -16.86 -2.58 -3.43
CA GLN A 21 -17.73 -3.07 -2.35
C GLN A 21 -17.16 -2.81 -0.97
N LYS A 22 -15.84 -2.84 -0.83
CA LYS A 22 -15.14 -2.50 0.43
C LYS A 22 -15.07 -0.99 0.70
N GLY A 23 -15.52 -0.15 -0.23
CA GLY A 23 -15.43 1.30 -0.11
C GLY A 23 -14.01 1.84 -0.18
N TRP A 24 -13.11 1.16 -0.91
CA TRP A 24 -11.73 1.60 -1.06
C TRP A 24 -11.48 2.46 -2.30
N VAL A 25 -12.49 2.62 -3.11
CA VAL A 25 -12.49 3.51 -4.28
C VAL A 25 -13.81 4.27 -4.31
N ALA A 26 -13.73 5.58 -4.51
CA ALA A 26 -14.87 6.45 -4.69
C ALA A 26 -15.00 6.81 -6.18
N ALA A 27 -16.21 6.99 -6.67
CA ALA A 27 -16.49 7.34 -8.05
C ALA A 27 -15.65 6.50 -9.06
N ASN A 28 -14.63 7.10 -9.64
CA ASN A 28 -13.73 6.47 -10.62
C ASN A 28 -12.27 6.29 -10.13
N ASP A 29 -12.02 6.49 -8.84
CA ASP A 29 -10.71 6.35 -8.23
C ASP A 29 -10.13 4.93 -8.33
N GLY A 30 -8.82 4.84 -8.10
CA GLY A 30 -8.07 3.59 -8.11
C GLY A 30 -7.86 3.02 -9.50
N ASN A 31 -6.93 2.11 -9.61
CA ASN A 31 -6.60 1.43 -10.87
C ASN A 31 -5.92 0.08 -10.61
N ILE A 32 -6.07 -0.82 -11.57
CA ILE A 32 -5.59 -2.19 -11.50
C ILE A 32 -4.90 -2.53 -12.81
N SER A 33 -3.80 -3.27 -12.75
CA SER A 33 -3.17 -3.80 -13.95
C SER A 33 -2.63 -5.21 -13.75
N ILE A 34 -2.47 -5.92 -14.86
CA ILE A 34 -1.85 -7.25 -14.95
C ILE A 34 -0.83 -7.22 -16.08
N ARG A 35 0.40 -7.63 -15.82
CA ARG A 35 1.41 -7.88 -16.85
C ARG A 35 1.03 -9.15 -17.60
N LEU A 36 0.70 -9.03 -18.88
CA LEU A 36 0.37 -10.17 -19.75
C LEU A 36 1.63 -10.95 -20.12
N ASP A 37 2.66 -10.23 -20.57
CA ASP A 37 3.97 -10.75 -20.98
C ASP A 37 5.08 -9.70 -20.77
N GLN A 38 6.22 -9.86 -21.46
CA GLN A 38 7.35 -8.94 -21.34
C GLN A 38 7.06 -7.54 -21.87
N ASP A 39 6.15 -7.43 -22.87
CA ASP A 39 5.93 -6.22 -23.64
C ASP A 39 4.55 -5.58 -23.40
N ARG A 40 3.61 -6.32 -22.77
CA ARG A 40 2.22 -5.90 -22.68
C ARG A 40 1.67 -5.94 -21.26
N VAL A 41 0.91 -4.89 -20.93
CA VAL A 41 0.18 -4.73 -19.68
C VAL A 41 -1.29 -4.48 -19.96
N LEU A 42 -2.16 -5.26 -19.31
CA LEU A 42 -3.60 -5.05 -19.27
C LEU A 42 -3.92 -4.13 -18.09
N CYS A 43 -4.69 -3.08 -18.29
CA CYS A 43 -5.01 -2.13 -17.22
C CYS A 43 -6.46 -1.62 -17.30
N THR A 44 -6.94 -1.10 -16.17
CA THR A 44 -8.24 -0.44 -16.10
C THR A 44 -8.26 0.84 -16.92
N PRO A 45 -9.42 1.21 -17.49
CA PRO A 45 -9.62 2.50 -18.12
C PRO A 45 -9.63 3.63 -17.08
N THR A 46 -9.31 4.84 -17.52
CA THR A 46 -9.56 6.06 -16.73
C THR A 46 -11.06 6.39 -16.68
N GLN A 47 -11.51 7.13 -15.67
CA GLN A 47 -12.86 7.65 -15.53
C GLN A 47 -13.98 6.61 -15.53
N VAL A 48 -13.70 5.37 -15.10
CA VAL A 48 -14.70 4.31 -14.97
C VAL A 48 -14.75 3.81 -13.53
N CYS A 49 -15.98 3.73 -12.98
CA CYS A 49 -16.22 3.17 -11.66
C CYS A 49 -15.80 1.70 -11.62
N LYS A 50 -14.95 1.35 -10.64
CA LYS A 50 -14.38 -0.01 -10.53
C LYS A 50 -15.43 -1.09 -10.28
N GLY A 51 -16.55 -0.72 -9.66
CA GLY A 51 -17.68 -1.63 -9.45
C GLY A 51 -18.56 -1.90 -10.68
N MET A 52 -18.39 -1.10 -11.76
CA MET A 52 -19.24 -1.14 -12.97
C MET A 52 -18.49 -1.59 -14.23
N MET A 53 -17.19 -1.89 -14.12
CA MET A 53 -16.37 -2.29 -15.27
C MET A 53 -16.87 -3.60 -15.89
N GLN A 54 -16.66 -3.70 -17.20
CA GLN A 54 -16.84 -4.93 -17.99
C GLN A 54 -15.48 -5.39 -18.54
N PRO A 55 -15.29 -6.67 -18.87
CA PRO A 55 -14.03 -7.18 -19.41
C PRO A 55 -13.55 -6.43 -20.66
N ASP A 56 -14.48 -5.97 -21.51
CA ASP A 56 -14.15 -5.26 -22.75
C ASP A 56 -13.74 -3.79 -22.52
N ASP A 57 -13.92 -3.26 -21.30
CA ASP A 57 -13.43 -1.92 -20.93
C ASP A 57 -11.90 -1.88 -20.78
N MET A 58 -11.25 -3.02 -20.55
CA MET A 58 -9.81 -3.07 -20.26
C MET A 58 -8.97 -2.68 -21.46
N ILE A 59 -7.87 -1.98 -21.18
CA ILE A 59 -6.91 -1.47 -22.16
C ILE A 59 -5.63 -2.30 -22.12
N VAL A 60 -5.07 -2.61 -23.26
CA VAL A 60 -3.71 -3.15 -23.37
C VAL A 60 -2.76 -2.02 -23.73
N CYS A 61 -1.68 -1.90 -22.98
CA CYS A 61 -0.60 -0.94 -23.19
C CYS A 61 0.73 -1.65 -23.39
N ASP A 62 1.69 -1.00 -24.04
CA ASP A 62 3.09 -1.41 -24.02
C ASP A 62 3.78 -1.00 -22.71
N MET A 63 5.04 -1.42 -22.54
CA MET A 63 5.86 -1.08 -21.36
C MET A 63 6.32 0.39 -21.32
N LYS A 64 5.94 1.21 -22.30
CA LYS A 64 6.11 2.68 -22.30
C LYS A 64 4.80 3.40 -21.96
N GLY A 65 3.71 2.66 -21.80
CA GLY A 65 2.39 3.21 -21.51
C GLY A 65 1.62 3.64 -22.77
N ASN A 66 2.07 3.32 -23.97
CA ASN A 66 1.31 3.58 -25.19
C ASN A 66 0.19 2.54 -25.33
N LYS A 67 -1.00 3.02 -25.69
CA LYS A 67 -2.16 2.13 -25.90
C LYS A 67 -1.94 1.26 -27.15
N ILE A 68 -2.04 -0.05 -26.99
CA ILE A 68 -2.00 -1.03 -28.07
C ILE A 68 -3.42 -1.38 -28.55
N SER A 69 -4.35 -1.62 -27.59
CA SER A 69 -5.74 -1.96 -27.91
C SER A 69 -6.70 -1.55 -26.81
N GLY A 70 -7.99 -1.53 -27.13
CA GLY A 70 -9.09 -1.11 -26.27
C GLY A 70 -9.77 0.16 -26.79
N THR A 71 -11.04 0.32 -26.43
CA THR A 71 -11.90 1.43 -26.93
C THR A 71 -11.83 2.67 -26.05
N ARG A 72 -11.38 2.54 -24.80
CA ARG A 72 -11.26 3.64 -23.83
C ARG A 72 -9.83 4.16 -23.72
N GLU A 73 -9.61 5.19 -22.92
CA GLU A 73 -8.29 5.64 -22.52
C GLU A 73 -7.82 4.86 -21.29
N ARG A 74 -6.51 4.53 -21.25
CA ARG A 74 -5.87 3.84 -20.13
C ARG A 74 -5.86 4.71 -18.87
N THR A 75 -5.67 4.08 -17.71
CA THR A 75 -5.46 4.83 -16.46
C THR A 75 -4.37 5.89 -16.60
N SER A 76 -4.60 7.07 -16.03
CA SER A 76 -3.62 8.17 -15.99
C SER A 76 -2.35 7.81 -15.23
N GLU A 77 -2.44 6.88 -14.27
CA GLU A 77 -1.33 6.48 -13.40
C GLU A 77 -0.58 5.23 -13.89
N ILE A 78 -0.68 4.92 -15.18
CA ILE A 78 -0.01 3.74 -15.76
C ILE A 78 1.51 3.75 -15.49
N LEU A 79 2.16 4.93 -15.43
CA LEU A 79 3.59 5.04 -15.18
C LEU A 79 3.99 4.43 -13.83
N MET A 80 3.17 4.60 -12.79
CA MET A 80 3.39 3.97 -11.49
C MET A 80 3.40 2.44 -11.61
N HIS A 81 2.43 1.87 -12.32
CA HIS A 81 2.36 0.42 -12.55
C HIS A 81 3.58 -0.08 -13.32
N LEU A 82 3.95 0.60 -14.40
CA LEU A 82 5.11 0.22 -15.21
C LEU A 82 6.43 0.33 -14.42
N THR A 83 6.55 1.32 -13.53
CA THR A 83 7.68 1.46 -12.62
C THR A 83 7.80 0.23 -11.70
N VAL A 84 6.69 -0.24 -11.11
CA VAL A 84 6.68 -1.47 -10.32
C VAL A 84 7.14 -2.66 -11.17
N TYR A 85 6.58 -2.83 -12.37
CA TYR A 85 6.94 -3.95 -13.24
C TYR A 85 8.40 -3.93 -13.68
N ASN A 86 8.98 -2.78 -13.93
CA ASN A 86 10.38 -2.65 -14.34
C ASN A 86 11.34 -2.98 -13.20
N LEU A 87 11.02 -2.58 -11.96
CA LEU A 87 11.84 -2.83 -10.79
C LEU A 87 11.63 -4.22 -10.16
N ARG A 88 10.48 -4.83 -10.42
CA ARG A 88 10.04 -6.09 -9.83
C ARG A 88 9.57 -7.08 -10.92
N PRO A 89 10.49 -7.78 -11.58
CA PRO A 89 10.13 -8.76 -12.60
C PRO A 89 9.33 -9.96 -12.06
N ASP A 90 9.38 -10.21 -10.76
CA ASP A 90 8.58 -11.21 -10.03
C ASP A 90 7.10 -10.83 -9.87
N ILE A 91 6.77 -9.55 -10.05
CA ILE A 91 5.40 -9.03 -9.92
C ILE A 91 4.66 -9.11 -11.26
N ARG A 92 3.41 -9.56 -11.20
CA ARG A 92 2.50 -9.61 -12.35
C ARG A 92 1.28 -8.74 -12.22
N SER A 93 0.97 -8.22 -11.03
CA SER A 93 -0.20 -7.33 -10.84
C SER A 93 0.09 -6.21 -9.88
N VAL A 94 -0.51 -5.05 -10.17
CA VAL A 94 -0.47 -3.84 -9.33
C VAL A 94 -1.91 -3.37 -9.11
N LEU A 95 -2.23 -3.06 -7.86
CA LEU A 95 -3.49 -2.50 -7.41
C LEU A 95 -3.22 -1.20 -6.64
N HIS A 96 -3.79 -0.11 -7.11
CA HIS A 96 -3.85 1.16 -6.40
C HIS A 96 -5.29 1.47 -6.00
N ALA A 97 -5.48 1.90 -4.76
CA ALA A 97 -6.77 2.26 -4.18
C ALA A 97 -6.59 3.30 -3.06
N HIS A 98 -7.70 3.85 -2.56
CA HIS A 98 -7.75 4.81 -1.46
C HIS A 98 -8.50 4.23 -0.25
N PRO A 99 -8.04 3.11 0.36
CA PRO A 99 -8.71 2.55 1.53
C PRO A 99 -8.68 3.58 2.67
N PRO A 100 -9.84 3.89 3.30
CA PRO A 100 -10.01 5.13 4.07
C PRO A 100 -9.03 5.30 5.21
N VAL A 101 -8.75 4.26 6.01
CA VAL A 101 -7.87 4.41 7.18
C VAL A 101 -6.41 4.43 6.76
N ALA A 102 -5.99 3.57 5.84
CA ALA A 102 -4.63 3.59 5.32
C ALA A 102 -4.32 4.92 4.59
N THR A 103 -5.28 5.45 3.82
CA THR A 103 -5.18 6.78 3.20
C THR A 103 -5.13 7.89 4.23
N GLY A 104 -5.86 7.75 5.35
CA GLY A 104 -5.77 8.65 6.49
C GLY A 104 -4.36 8.72 7.08
N TYR A 105 -3.71 7.57 7.27
CA TYR A 105 -2.29 7.52 7.68
C TYR A 105 -1.38 8.19 6.66
N ALA A 106 -1.57 7.93 5.37
CA ALA A 106 -0.81 8.57 4.30
C ALA A 106 -0.98 10.11 4.29
N ALA A 107 -2.20 10.60 4.49
CA ALA A 107 -2.50 12.03 4.57
C ALA A 107 -1.98 12.69 5.86
N ALA A 108 -1.87 11.93 6.96
CA ALA A 108 -1.26 12.36 8.20
C ALA A 108 0.28 12.32 8.19
N GLY A 109 0.91 11.91 7.06
CA GLY A 109 2.35 11.78 6.96
C GLY A 109 2.93 10.61 7.76
N ARG A 110 2.15 9.55 8.01
CA ARG A 110 2.51 8.42 8.89
C ARG A 110 2.58 7.11 8.13
N SER A 111 3.65 6.36 8.36
CA SER A 111 3.80 4.98 7.88
C SER A 111 3.09 3.97 8.79
N LEU A 112 2.87 2.76 8.28
CA LEU A 112 2.39 1.60 9.04
C LEU A 112 3.56 0.63 9.24
N ASN A 113 4.45 0.95 10.17
CA ASN A 113 5.74 0.28 10.34
C ASN A 113 5.94 -0.39 11.70
N LEU A 114 4.97 -0.33 12.63
CA LEU A 114 5.08 -0.95 13.94
C LEU A 114 4.83 -2.47 13.87
N ALA A 115 5.60 -3.23 14.61
CA ALA A 115 5.40 -4.68 14.75
C ALA A 115 4.25 -4.98 15.74
N LEU A 116 2.99 -4.88 15.29
CA LEU A 116 1.81 -5.08 16.14
C LEU A 116 1.18 -6.46 15.99
N LEU A 117 1.12 -6.97 14.78
CA LEU A 117 0.37 -8.17 14.41
C LEU A 117 1.28 -9.20 13.74
N PRO A 118 1.29 -10.46 14.22
CA PRO A 118 2.12 -11.51 13.63
C PRO A 118 1.90 -11.70 12.13
N GLU A 119 0.66 -11.71 11.67
CA GLU A 119 0.30 -11.89 10.26
C GLU A 119 0.80 -10.74 9.37
N VAL A 120 0.85 -9.52 9.89
CA VAL A 120 1.40 -8.35 9.17
C VAL A 120 2.91 -8.46 9.07
N VAL A 121 3.59 -8.78 10.19
CA VAL A 121 5.04 -8.98 10.21
C VAL A 121 5.45 -10.10 9.24
N ILE A 122 4.71 -11.21 9.23
CA ILE A 122 4.97 -12.34 8.33
C ILE A 122 4.65 -11.98 6.88
N GLY A 123 3.47 -11.41 6.62
CA GLY A 123 2.94 -11.22 5.26
C GLY A 123 3.49 -10.01 4.51
N LEU A 124 3.60 -8.86 5.18
CA LEU A 124 4.03 -7.59 4.60
C LEU A 124 5.37 -7.09 5.16
N GLY A 125 5.67 -7.38 6.44
CA GLY A 125 6.73 -6.73 7.19
C GLY A 125 6.27 -5.35 7.69
N CYS A 126 6.15 -4.39 6.79
CA CYS A 126 5.55 -3.09 7.06
C CYS A 126 5.09 -2.40 5.78
N VAL A 127 4.47 -1.23 5.92
CA VAL A 127 4.01 -0.41 4.80
C VAL A 127 4.59 1.00 4.97
N PRO A 128 5.72 1.30 4.29
CA PRO A 128 6.35 2.62 4.37
C PRO A 128 5.54 3.68 3.64
N LEU A 129 5.78 4.93 4.01
CA LEU A 129 5.19 6.10 3.36
C LEU A 129 6.17 6.70 2.36
N ALA A 130 5.75 6.81 1.11
CA ALA A 130 6.42 7.60 0.10
C ALA A 130 5.97 9.07 0.18
N ALA A 131 6.86 10.00 -0.15
CA ALA A 131 6.50 11.43 -0.24
C ALA A 131 5.42 11.66 -1.29
N TYR A 132 4.70 12.78 -1.16
CA TYR A 132 3.72 13.20 -2.14
C TYR A 132 4.37 13.49 -3.50
N GLY A 133 3.68 13.11 -4.56
CA GLY A 133 3.99 13.47 -5.94
C GLY A 133 2.71 13.63 -6.75
N LEU A 134 2.73 14.49 -7.78
CA LEU A 134 1.56 14.77 -8.60
C LEU A 134 1.12 13.52 -9.37
N PRO A 135 -0.12 13.02 -9.18
CA PRO A 135 -0.63 11.86 -9.89
C PRO A 135 -0.53 11.98 -11.43
N GLY A 136 -0.17 10.85 -12.07
CA GLY A 136 -0.02 10.79 -13.52
C GLY A 136 1.29 11.37 -14.06
N THR A 137 2.19 11.83 -13.22
CA THR A 137 3.50 12.40 -13.60
C THR A 137 4.66 11.58 -13.01
N PRO A 138 5.90 11.81 -13.46
CA PRO A 138 7.10 11.23 -12.83
C PRO A 138 7.25 11.60 -11.34
N GLU A 139 6.75 12.74 -10.90
CA GLU A 139 6.79 13.15 -9.49
C GLU A 139 6.12 12.12 -8.56
N LEU A 140 5.07 11.42 -9.04
CA LEU A 140 4.44 10.35 -8.30
C LEU A 140 5.36 9.13 -8.15
N THR A 141 6.14 8.82 -9.20
CA THR A 141 6.94 7.58 -9.24
C THR A 141 8.29 7.73 -8.55
N ASP A 142 8.91 8.91 -8.59
CA ASP A 142 10.25 9.14 -8.05
C ASP A 142 10.38 8.76 -6.56
N PRO A 143 9.45 9.14 -5.66
CA PRO A 143 9.50 8.74 -4.26
C PRO A 143 9.30 7.22 -4.03
N LEU A 144 8.71 6.52 -4.99
CA LEU A 144 8.46 5.07 -4.92
C LEU A 144 9.69 4.25 -5.31
N LEU A 145 10.57 4.79 -6.18
CA LEU A 145 11.74 4.07 -6.72
C LEU A 145 12.59 3.37 -5.64
N PRO A 146 12.98 4.02 -4.53
CA PRO A 146 13.82 3.38 -3.49
C PRO A 146 13.04 2.36 -2.64
N LEU A 147 11.71 2.38 -2.67
CA LEU A 147 10.84 1.56 -1.82
C LEU A 147 10.36 0.29 -2.52
N ILE A 148 9.98 0.38 -3.80
CA ILE A 148 9.43 -0.75 -4.59
C ILE A 148 10.29 -2.01 -4.52
N PRO A 149 11.64 -1.96 -4.62
CA PRO A 149 12.45 -3.17 -4.55
C PRO A 149 12.41 -3.89 -3.19
N LYS A 150 12.02 -3.20 -2.13
CA LYS A 150 12.14 -3.66 -0.74
C LYS A 150 10.81 -4.11 -0.13
N TYR A 151 9.69 -3.54 -0.57
CA TYR A 151 8.39 -3.70 0.07
C TYR A 151 7.33 -4.22 -0.91
N GLU A 152 6.24 -4.77 -0.37
CA GLU A 152 5.15 -5.35 -1.14
C GLU A 152 3.92 -4.43 -1.21
N ALA A 153 3.90 -3.40 -0.36
CA ALA A 153 2.86 -2.40 -0.26
C ALA A 153 3.47 -1.07 0.17
N LEU A 154 2.95 0.04 -0.34
CA LEU A 154 3.41 1.40 -0.01
C LEU A 154 2.19 2.29 0.24
N LEU A 155 2.32 3.20 1.21
CA LEU A 155 1.47 4.38 1.31
C LEU A 155 2.07 5.49 0.45
N MET A 156 1.21 6.25 -0.20
CA MET A 156 1.58 7.43 -1.00
C MET A 156 1.04 8.68 -0.30
N GLY A 157 1.90 9.59 0.09
CA GLY A 157 1.56 10.79 0.85
C GLY A 157 0.39 11.57 0.22
N ASN A 158 -0.63 11.90 1.01
CA ASN A 158 -1.84 12.62 0.59
C ASN A 158 -2.59 12.01 -0.61
N HIS A 159 -2.42 10.71 -0.88
CA HIS A 159 -2.98 10.07 -2.06
C HIS A 159 -3.72 8.76 -1.73
N GLY A 160 -3.01 7.72 -1.34
CA GLY A 160 -3.61 6.41 -1.11
C GLY A 160 -2.57 5.32 -0.86
N ALA A 161 -2.87 4.10 -1.30
CA ALA A 161 -1.98 2.96 -1.18
C ALA A 161 -1.79 2.24 -2.51
N VAL A 162 -0.61 1.67 -2.72
CA VAL A 162 -0.32 0.77 -3.83
C VAL A 162 0.20 -0.56 -3.30
N CYS A 163 -0.38 -1.66 -3.78
CA CYS A 163 0.03 -3.02 -3.49
C CYS A 163 0.26 -3.79 -4.79
N TYR A 164 1.18 -4.73 -4.76
CA TYR A 164 1.49 -5.51 -5.94
C TYR A 164 1.77 -6.97 -5.58
N GLY A 165 1.63 -7.87 -6.54
CA GLY A 165 1.75 -9.30 -6.31
C GLY A 165 2.00 -10.11 -7.58
N GLU A 166 2.26 -11.40 -7.38
CA GLU A 166 2.42 -12.37 -8.44
C GLU A 166 1.14 -12.64 -9.24
N ASP A 167 -0.01 -12.23 -8.71
CA ASP A 167 -1.31 -12.18 -9.37
C ASP A 167 -2.18 -11.08 -8.76
N VAL A 168 -3.34 -10.79 -9.37
CA VAL A 168 -4.21 -9.69 -8.96
C VAL A 168 -4.89 -9.94 -7.61
N TYR A 169 -5.17 -11.18 -7.25
CA TYR A 169 -5.75 -11.52 -5.97
C TYR A 169 -4.74 -11.36 -4.84
N LYS A 170 -3.47 -11.67 -5.07
CA LYS A 170 -2.40 -11.39 -4.11
C LYS A 170 -2.21 -9.89 -3.87
N ALA A 171 -2.26 -9.08 -4.92
CA ALA A 171 -2.24 -7.63 -4.78
C ALA A 171 -3.46 -7.14 -3.97
N PHE A 172 -4.65 -7.70 -4.22
CA PHE A 172 -5.87 -7.39 -3.47
C PHE A 172 -5.76 -7.80 -1.99
N PHE A 173 -5.31 -9.01 -1.68
CA PHE A 173 -5.17 -9.47 -0.29
C PHE A 173 -4.14 -8.64 0.48
N ARG A 174 -3.07 -8.20 -0.17
CA ARG A 174 -2.11 -7.26 0.42
C ARG A 174 -2.78 -5.92 0.74
N MET A 175 -3.61 -5.37 -0.16
CA MET A 175 -4.38 -4.15 0.10
C MET A 175 -5.37 -4.34 1.25
N GLU A 176 -6.01 -5.50 1.33
CA GLU A 176 -6.90 -5.85 2.44
C GLU A 176 -6.16 -5.87 3.77
N THR A 177 -4.97 -6.49 3.79
CA THR A 177 -4.10 -6.51 4.98
C THR A 177 -3.65 -5.10 5.37
N VAL A 178 -3.30 -4.24 4.40
CA VAL A 178 -2.91 -2.84 4.64
C VAL A 178 -4.02 -2.06 5.34
N GLU A 179 -5.24 -2.12 4.80
CA GLU A 179 -6.37 -1.40 5.40
C GLU A 179 -6.76 -1.98 6.76
N HIS A 180 -6.75 -3.31 6.91
CA HIS A 180 -7.04 -3.96 8.18
C HIS A 180 -6.03 -3.56 9.26
N PHE A 181 -4.74 -3.58 8.91
CA PHE A 181 -3.66 -3.14 9.80
C PHE A 181 -3.78 -1.66 10.17
N ALA A 182 -4.09 -0.79 9.20
CA ALA A 182 -4.32 0.63 9.46
C ALA A 182 -5.47 0.85 10.46
N ARG A 183 -6.59 0.13 10.30
CA ARG A 183 -7.73 0.19 11.23
C ARG A 183 -7.34 -0.23 12.64
N ILE A 184 -6.63 -1.34 12.78
CA ILE A 184 -6.16 -1.82 14.09
C ILE A 184 -5.19 -0.82 14.71
N SER A 185 -4.23 -0.31 13.93
CA SER A 185 -3.29 0.72 14.38
C SER A 185 -4.01 1.96 14.90
N LEU A 186 -5.01 2.46 14.18
CA LEU A 186 -5.83 3.59 14.62
C LEU A 186 -6.56 3.29 15.94
N VAL A 187 -7.14 2.09 16.09
CA VAL A 187 -7.80 1.68 17.32
C VAL A 187 -6.82 1.62 18.49
N THR A 188 -5.59 1.09 18.29
CA THR A 188 -4.58 1.08 19.36
C THR A 188 -4.18 2.46 19.80
N GLU A 189 -4.09 3.43 18.88
CA GLU A 189 -3.80 4.83 19.21
C GLU A 189 -4.93 5.47 20.04
N LEU A 190 -6.19 5.21 19.66
CA LEU A 190 -7.35 5.70 20.42
C LEU A 190 -7.45 5.09 21.82
N LEU A 191 -6.92 3.88 22.01
CA LEU A 191 -6.87 3.18 23.30
C LEU A 191 -5.65 3.56 24.16
N GLY A 192 -4.86 4.56 23.73
CA GLY A 192 -3.73 5.08 24.50
C GLY A 192 -2.36 4.57 24.08
N GLY A 193 -2.27 3.89 22.93
CA GLY A 193 -1.03 3.45 22.31
C GLY A 193 -0.89 1.94 22.14
N ALA A 194 0.04 1.54 21.29
CA ALA A 194 0.25 0.15 20.92
C ALA A 194 1.27 -0.54 21.83
N GLN A 195 1.05 -1.81 22.12
CA GLN A 195 2.08 -2.71 22.64
C GLN A 195 2.81 -3.35 21.46
N VAL A 196 3.97 -2.84 21.15
CA VAL A 196 4.78 -3.30 20.01
C VAL A 196 5.53 -4.58 20.41
N LEU A 197 5.61 -5.54 19.50
CA LEU A 197 6.31 -6.81 19.73
C LEU A 197 7.82 -6.57 19.93
N PRO A 198 8.44 -7.29 20.89
CA PRO A 198 9.89 -7.25 21.08
C PRO A 198 10.65 -7.77 19.86
N LYS A 199 11.87 -7.29 19.65
CA LYS A 199 12.73 -7.66 18.51
C LYS A 199 12.93 -9.17 18.39
N GLN A 200 13.05 -9.87 19.52
CA GLN A 200 13.17 -11.33 19.53
C GLN A 200 11.96 -12.01 18.89
N GLU A 201 10.73 -11.54 19.19
CA GLU A 201 9.51 -12.10 18.60
C GLU A 201 9.38 -11.74 17.13
N VAL A 202 9.74 -10.50 16.74
CA VAL A 202 9.78 -10.08 15.33
C VAL A 202 10.73 -10.98 14.53
N THR A 203 11.93 -11.26 15.04
CA THR A 203 12.90 -12.16 14.39
C THR A 203 12.30 -13.57 14.17
N LYS A 204 11.68 -14.16 15.20
CA LYS A 204 11.02 -15.47 15.07
C LYS A 204 9.92 -15.48 14.00
N LEU A 205 9.13 -14.40 13.91
CA LEU A 205 8.08 -14.26 12.92
C LEU A 205 8.65 -14.14 11.49
N LEU A 206 9.72 -13.39 11.31
CA LEU A 206 10.40 -13.28 10.02
C LEU A 206 11.02 -14.61 9.58
N GLU A 207 11.62 -15.37 10.48
CA GLU A 207 12.12 -16.71 10.20
C GLU A 207 10.99 -17.69 9.85
N ALA A 208 9.81 -17.52 10.47
CA ALA A 208 8.64 -18.34 10.16
C ALA A 208 8.09 -18.18 8.76
N ARG A 209 8.39 -17.08 8.05
CA ARG A 209 7.95 -16.82 6.65
C ARG A 209 8.19 -18.01 5.72
N THR A 210 9.37 -18.62 5.82
CA THR A 210 9.75 -19.76 4.99
C THR A 210 8.82 -20.95 5.21
N ARG A 211 8.37 -21.21 6.45
CA ARG A 211 7.43 -22.29 6.78
C ARG A 211 6.04 -22.07 6.17
N TYR A 212 5.63 -20.81 5.99
CA TYR A 212 4.36 -20.43 5.38
C TYR A 212 4.46 -20.22 3.87
N GLY A 213 5.63 -20.45 3.26
CA GLY A 213 5.85 -20.23 1.82
C GLY A 213 5.73 -18.77 1.39
N ILE A 214 5.86 -17.82 2.33
CA ILE A 214 5.73 -16.39 2.07
C ILE A 214 7.06 -15.83 1.58
N ARG A 215 7.04 -15.22 0.39
CA ARG A 215 8.21 -14.62 -0.28
C ARG A 215 8.12 -13.08 -0.24
N THR A 216 7.99 -12.50 0.93
CA THR A 216 8.08 -11.03 1.05
C THR A 216 9.55 -10.63 1.28
N ARG A 217 9.93 -9.44 0.76
CA ARG A 217 11.30 -8.92 0.84
C ARG A 217 11.52 -8.05 2.07
N ALA A 218 10.49 -7.39 2.58
CA ALA A 218 10.59 -6.53 3.76
C ALA A 218 11.11 -7.30 4.98
N GLY A 219 12.12 -6.78 5.64
CA GLY A 219 12.78 -7.40 6.79
C GLY A 219 13.54 -6.38 7.64
N LEU A 220 14.09 -6.84 8.77
CA LEU A 220 14.81 -5.97 9.71
C LEU A 220 16.00 -5.24 9.08
N GLU A 221 16.62 -5.81 8.04
CA GLU A 221 17.72 -5.19 7.30
C GLU A 221 17.33 -3.87 6.62
N PHE A 222 16.02 -3.61 6.45
CA PHE A 222 15.49 -2.35 5.92
C PHE A 222 14.92 -1.44 7.03
N GLY A 223 15.16 -1.79 8.31
CA GLY A 223 14.63 -1.05 9.46
C GLY A 223 13.11 -1.15 9.59
N CYS A 224 12.52 -2.28 9.20
CA CYS A 224 11.09 -2.46 9.18
C CYS A 224 10.69 -3.95 9.25
N PRO A 225 9.74 -4.37 10.11
CA PRO A 225 8.98 -3.52 11.03
C PRO A 225 9.78 -3.03 12.23
N LEU A 226 9.38 -1.90 12.81
CA LEU A 226 9.98 -1.40 14.05
C LEU A 226 9.52 -2.27 15.22
N ALA A 227 10.47 -2.88 15.92
CA ALA A 227 10.25 -3.58 17.18
C ALA A 227 10.20 -2.60 18.37
N ALA A 228 9.79 -3.10 19.53
CA ALA A 228 9.63 -2.28 20.73
C ALA A 228 10.92 -1.54 21.13
N GLU A 229 12.08 -2.19 20.98
CA GLU A 229 13.39 -1.64 21.34
C GLU A 229 13.88 -0.55 20.36
N GLU A 230 13.29 -0.47 19.19
CA GLU A 230 13.63 0.52 18.15
C GLU A 230 12.75 1.78 18.22
N LEU A 231 11.70 1.73 19.03
CA LEU A 231 10.95 2.91 19.44
C LEU A 231 11.78 3.61 20.49
N GLY A 232 12.50 4.66 20.09
CA GLY A 232 13.34 5.43 21.01
C GLY A 232 12.60 5.73 22.31
N GLN A 233 13.31 5.62 23.42
CA GLN A 233 12.78 5.78 24.78
C GLN A 233 12.29 7.19 25.13
N GLU A 234 12.09 8.06 24.16
CA GLU A 234 11.42 9.34 24.35
C GLU A 234 9.90 9.20 24.44
N ARG A 235 9.43 8.33 25.33
CA ARG A 235 8.17 8.57 26.00
C ARG A 235 8.47 9.59 27.10
N PHE A 236 8.27 10.86 26.81
CA PHE A 236 8.12 11.84 27.88
C PHE A 236 6.96 11.36 28.73
N GLN A 237 7.26 10.76 29.89
CA GLN A 237 6.26 10.59 30.94
C GLN A 237 6.02 11.98 31.51
N VAL A 238 5.15 12.72 30.87
CA VAL A 238 4.70 14.00 31.37
C VAL A 238 3.57 13.70 32.33
N THR A 239 3.74 14.02 33.60
CA THR A 239 2.69 13.93 34.61
C THR A 239 1.58 14.94 34.28
N ARG A 240 0.39 14.73 34.84
CA ARG A 240 -0.72 15.66 34.68
C ARG A 240 -0.35 17.07 35.16
N GLU A 241 0.43 17.17 36.24
CA GLU A 241 0.94 18.41 36.80
C GLU A 241 1.89 19.14 35.86
N GLU A 242 2.78 18.40 35.19
CA GLU A 242 3.71 18.95 34.17
C GLU A 242 2.97 19.45 32.93
N ILE A 243 1.96 18.75 32.46
CA ILE A 243 1.10 19.21 31.35
C ILE A 243 0.39 20.52 31.77
N ILE A 244 -0.16 20.58 32.96
CA ILE A 244 -0.83 21.80 33.48
C ILE A 244 0.16 22.97 33.56
N ALA A 245 1.38 22.74 34.04
CA ALA A 245 2.43 23.75 34.10
C ALA A 245 2.81 24.26 32.71
N MET A 246 3.05 23.38 31.76
CA MET A 246 3.39 23.73 30.36
C MET A 246 2.27 24.53 29.68
N VAL A 247 1.01 24.14 29.88
CA VAL A 247 -0.15 24.88 29.35
C VAL A 247 -0.25 26.27 30.00
N TYR A 248 -0.03 26.38 31.33
CA TYR A 248 -0.07 27.64 32.03
C TYR A 248 1.03 28.59 31.56
N GLU A 249 2.28 28.10 31.41
CA GLU A 249 3.39 28.89 30.86
C GLU A 249 3.12 29.37 29.44
N ALA A 250 2.59 28.49 28.56
CA ALA A 250 2.24 28.86 27.20
C ALA A 250 1.14 29.95 27.14
N MET A 251 0.17 29.91 28.06
CA MET A 251 -0.88 30.91 28.15
C MET A 251 -0.36 32.26 28.74
N CYS A 252 0.66 32.21 29.58
CA CYS A 252 1.28 33.42 30.14
C CYS A 252 2.26 34.09 29.16
N ALA A 253 2.88 33.36 28.28
CA ALA A 253 3.81 33.88 27.28
C ALA A 253 3.13 34.60 26.10
N GLN A 254 1.80 34.58 26.01
CA GLN A 254 1.01 35.29 25.00
C GLN A 254 0.45 36.64 25.48
N LYS A 255 0.88 37.13 26.63
CA LYS A 255 0.61 38.50 27.14
C LYS A 255 1.87 39.36 27.03
#